data_d7ab3de6c2b51db7169cada4344d0826
#
_entry.id   d7ab3de6c2b51db7169cada4344d0826
#
_cell.length_a   1.000
_cell.length_b   1.000
_cell.length_c   1.000
_cell.angle_alpha   90.00
_cell.angle_beta   90.00
_cell.angle_gamma   90.00
#
_symmetry.space_group_name_H-M   'P 1'
#
loop_
_entity.id
_entity.type
_entity.pdbx_description
1 polymer ?
#
loop_
_entity_poly.entity_id
_entity_poly.type
_entity_poly.pdbx_seq_one_letter_code
_entity_poly.pdbx_strand_id
1 'polypeptide(L)'
;MKRYYIAYGSNLNVQQMRWRCPGARIIGTSELKDYRLLFKGSKTGSYLTVEPEKGCTVPVAVWEVTDQDELALDRYEGYPSFYYKTEMTLDVKGIRTGKLRHRRAFVYIMREERPYGIPTSSYLSICGQGYRFFGFPVDKLLEAHRYSRERMKPHEGR
;
A
#
# COMPACT_ATOMS: atom_id res chain seq x y z
N MET A 1 20.98 8.00 -4.46
CA MET A 1 19.95 8.64 -5.29
C MET A 1 18.60 8.50 -4.63
N LYS A 2 17.80 9.53 -4.67
CA LYS A 2 16.47 9.49 -4.04
C LYS A 2 15.40 9.16 -5.07
N ARG A 3 14.43 8.37 -4.66
CA ARG A 3 13.30 7.97 -5.50
C ARG A 3 12.00 8.22 -4.76
N TYR A 4 10.89 8.21 -5.50
CA TYR A 4 9.56 8.34 -4.91
C TYR A 4 8.92 6.96 -4.80
N TYR A 5 8.26 6.75 -3.66
CA TYR A 5 7.64 5.48 -3.30
C TYR A 5 6.16 5.70 -2.95
N ILE A 6 5.31 4.88 -3.53
CA ILE A 6 3.86 4.93 -3.30
C ILE A 6 3.49 3.94 -2.20
N ALA A 7 2.91 4.45 -1.12
CA ALA A 7 2.42 3.65 0.00
C ALA A 7 0.90 3.66 0.02
N TYR A 8 0.29 2.48 0.16
CA TYR A 8 -1.17 2.36 0.21
C TYR A 8 -1.65 1.49 1.37
N GLY A 9 -0.77 0.91 2.15
CA GLY A 9 -1.10 -0.01 3.24
C GLY A 9 -0.37 0.32 4.53
N SER A 10 0.38 -0.63 5.09
CA SER A 10 1.04 -0.45 6.38
C SER A 10 2.06 0.69 6.38
N ASN A 11 2.63 1.01 5.23
CA ASN A 11 3.61 2.09 5.13
C ASN A 11 2.97 3.48 5.03
N LEU A 12 1.65 3.57 5.16
CA LEU A 12 0.97 4.81 5.50
C LEU A 12 1.10 5.12 6.99
N ASN A 13 1.47 4.14 7.79
CA ASN A 13 1.71 4.33 9.22
C ASN A 13 3.06 5.02 9.38
N VAL A 14 3.05 6.29 9.77
CA VAL A 14 4.24 7.13 9.82
C VAL A 14 5.24 6.58 10.85
N GLN A 15 4.76 6.06 11.97
CA GLN A 15 5.64 5.51 13.00
C GLN A 15 6.37 4.27 12.46
N GLN A 16 5.67 3.40 11.75
CA GLN A 16 6.25 2.23 11.10
C GLN A 16 7.31 2.64 10.07
N MET A 17 6.98 3.63 9.23
CA MET A 17 7.90 4.11 8.20
C MET A 17 9.15 4.75 8.78
N ARG A 18 9.01 5.53 9.84
CA ARG A 18 10.19 6.15 10.48
C ARG A 18 11.15 5.11 11.02
N TRP A 19 10.61 4.01 11.49
CA TRP A 19 11.40 2.92 12.03
C TRP A 19 12.06 2.12 10.90
N ARG A 20 11.30 1.82 9.86
CA ARG A 20 11.74 1.00 8.73
C ARG A 20 12.68 1.75 7.80
N CYS A 21 12.36 3.01 7.53
CA CYS A 21 13.03 3.86 6.54
C CYS A 21 13.34 5.22 7.15
N PRO A 22 14.40 5.31 8.00
CA PRO A 22 14.67 6.57 8.71
C PRO A 22 15.00 7.74 7.78
N GLY A 23 15.44 7.49 6.55
CA GLY A 23 15.72 8.54 5.58
C GLY A 23 14.53 9.00 4.76
N ALA A 24 13.37 8.37 4.94
CA ALA A 24 12.19 8.67 4.14
C ALA A 24 11.53 9.97 4.56
N ARG A 25 10.93 10.66 3.59
CA ARG A 25 10.28 11.93 3.80
C ARG A 25 8.95 11.97 3.06
N ILE A 26 7.88 12.42 3.74
CA ILE A 26 6.55 12.53 3.11
C ILE A 26 6.60 13.68 2.10
N ILE A 27 6.25 13.37 0.85
CA ILE A 27 6.16 14.36 -0.22
C ILE A 27 4.72 14.86 -0.36
N GLY A 28 3.76 13.96 -0.35
CA GLY A 28 2.37 14.33 -0.49
C GLY A 28 1.45 13.13 -0.62
N THR A 29 0.27 13.39 -1.15
CA THR A 29 -0.76 12.38 -1.33
C THR A 29 -1.24 12.35 -2.77
N SER A 30 -1.84 11.23 -3.17
CA SER A 30 -2.38 11.05 -4.50
C SER A 30 -3.45 9.95 -4.48
N GLU A 31 -3.91 9.58 -5.64
CA GLU A 31 -4.84 8.46 -5.81
C GLU A 31 -4.38 7.59 -6.98
N LEU A 32 -4.47 6.28 -6.79
CA LEU A 32 -4.32 5.34 -7.90
C LEU A 32 -5.68 5.17 -8.55
N LYS A 33 -5.86 5.73 -9.71
CA LYS A 33 -7.11 5.65 -10.46
C LYS A 33 -7.18 4.30 -11.18
N ASP A 34 -8.37 3.70 -11.16
CA ASP A 34 -8.64 2.41 -11.79
C ASP A 34 -7.82 1.28 -11.16
N TYR A 35 -7.71 1.35 -9.83
CA TYR A 35 -7.14 0.31 -9.00
C TYR A 35 -8.06 0.04 -7.82
N ARG A 36 -8.10 -1.20 -7.39
CA ARG A 36 -8.89 -1.63 -6.22
C ARG A 36 -7.94 -2.14 -5.14
N LEU A 37 -8.23 -1.78 -3.90
CA LEU A 37 -7.51 -2.24 -2.73
C LEU A 37 -8.04 -3.62 -2.32
N LEU A 38 -7.12 -4.57 -2.10
CA LEU A 38 -7.47 -5.97 -1.79
C LEU A 38 -6.61 -6.48 -0.65
N PHE A 39 -7.13 -7.47 0.09
CA PHE A 39 -6.35 -8.26 1.03
C PHE A 39 -6.08 -9.63 0.40
N LYS A 40 -4.81 -9.97 0.25
CA LYS A 40 -4.34 -11.25 -0.27
C LYS A 40 -3.10 -11.68 0.52
N GLY A 41 -2.71 -12.93 0.37
CA GLY A 41 -1.48 -13.35 1.02
C GLY A 41 -1.29 -14.84 1.06
N SER A 42 -1.01 -15.33 2.26
CA SER A 42 -0.75 -16.72 2.52
C SER A 42 -1.62 -17.22 3.67
N LYS A 43 -1.48 -18.49 4.02
CA LYS A 43 -2.19 -19.10 5.15
C LYS A 43 -1.85 -18.41 6.49
N THR A 44 -0.67 -17.83 6.59
CA THR A 44 -0.20 -17.22 7.84
C THR A 44 -0.55 -15.76 7.97
N GLY A 45 -1.02 -15.12 6.89
CA GLY A 45 -1.42 -13.72 6.96
C GLY A 45 -1.76 -13.17 5.60
N SER A 46 -2.63 -12.18 5.61
CA SER A 46 -3.03 -11.45 4.41
C SER A 46 -2.68 -9.99 4.58
N TYR A 47 -2.26 -9.37 3.49
CA TYR A 47 -1.77 -8.00 3.47
C TYR A 47 -2.42 -7.26 2.32
N LEU A 48 -2.33 -5.93 2.35
CA LEU A 48 -2.90 -5.11 1.29
C LEU A 48 -2.08 -5.19 0.01
N THR A 49 -2.80 -5.20 -1.10
CA THR A 49 -2.25 -5.02 -2.43
C THR A 49 -3.27 -4.27 -3.27
N VAL A 50 -2.88 -3.90 -4.49
CA VAL A 50 -3.77 -3.22 -5.42
C VAL A 50 -3.75 -3.96 -6.74
N GLU A 51 -4.91 -4.01 -7.41
CA GLU A 51 -5.03 -4.60 -8.74
C GLU A 51 -5.92 -3.72 -9.61
N PRO A 52 -5.73 -3.74 -10.93
CA PRO A 52 -6.55 -2.91 -11.81
C PRO A 52 -8.04 -3.22 -11.70
N GLU A 53 -8.83 -2.17 -11.58
CA GLU A 53 -10.29 -2.27 -11.53
C GLU A 53 -10.86 -0.93 -11.97
N LYS A 54 -11.43 -0.87 -13.17
CA LYS A 54 -11.98 0.36 -13.71
C LYS A 54 -13.03 0.96 -12.79
N GLY A 55 -12.92 2.25 -12.55
CA GLY A 55 -13.87 3.00 -11.73
C GLY A 55 -13.54 3.01 -10.24
N CYS A 56 -12.54 2.25 -9.79
CA CYS A 56 -12.12 2.27 -8.40
C CYS A 56 -10.93 3.20 -8.22
N THR A 57 -10.71 3.67 -6.99
CA THR A 57 -9.56 4.49 -6.65
C THR A 57 -8.98 4.04 -5.31
N VAL A 58 -7.68 4.22 -5.14
CA VAL A 58 -6.99 3.89 -3.89
C VAL A 58 -6.22 5.13 -3.43
N PRO A 59 -6.48 5.64 -2.23
CA PRO A 59 -5.71 6.77 -1.72
C PRO A 59 -4.31 6.31 -1.34
N VAL A 60 -3.31 7.13 -1.65
CA VAL A 60 -1.91 6.78 -1.41
C VAL A 60 -1.13 7.98 -0.89
N ALA A 61 -0.07 7.71 -0.14
CA ALA A 61 0.94 8.70 0.19
C ALA A 61 2.18 8.42 -0.65
N VAL A 62 2.92 9.48 -0.93
CA VAL A 62 4.17 9.39 -1.69
C VAL A 62 5.29 9.84 -0.79
N TRP A 63 6.30 8.98 -0.66
CA TRP A 63 7.49 9.22 0.15
C TRP A 63 8.69 9.40 -0.77
N GLU A 64 9.60 10.28 -0.38
CA GLU A 64 10.94 10.31 -0.97
C GLU A 64 11.82 9.39 -0.15
N VAL A 65 12.50 8.45 -0.79
CA VAL A 65 13.27 7.42 -0.09
C VAL A 65 14.69 7.38 -0.62
N THR A 66 15.64 7.06 0.26
CA THR A 66 17.03 6.84 -0.11
C THR A 66 17.22 5.44 -0.66
N ASP A 67 18.40 5.15 -1.23
CA ASP A 67 18.72 3.81 -1.70
C ASP A 67 18.68 2.79 -0.56
N GLN A 68 19.12 3.16 0.63
CA GLN A 68 19.08 2.28 1.80
C GLN A 68 17.65 2.04 2.27
N ASP A 69 16.82 3.07 2.22
CA ASP A 69 15.40 2.93 2.54
C ASP A 69 14.73 1.96 1.57
N GLU A 70 15.06 2.06 0.29
CA GLU A 70 14.48 1.15 -0.71
C GLU A 70 14.91 -0.29 -0.47
N LEU A 71 16.16 -0.52 -0.07
CA LEU A 71 16.60 -1.87 0.30
C LEU A 71 15.83 -2.41 1.51
N ALA A 72 15.55 -1.56 2.49
CA ALA A 72 14.74 -1.95 3.65
C ALA A 72 13.32 -2.29 3.25
N LEU A 73 12.73 -1.52 2.33
CA LEU A 73 11.40 -1.80 1.79
C LEU A 73 11.40 -3.12 1.02
N ASP A 74 12.42 -3.36 0.19
CA ASP A 74 12.53 -4.62 -0.56
C ASP A 74 12.50 -5.81 0.38
N ARG A 75 13.22 -5.75 1.49
CA ARG A 75 13.23 -6.84 2.48
C ARG A 75 11.89 -6.97 3.17
N TYR A 76 11.29 -5.86 3.54
CA TYR A 76 9.99 -5.86 4.21
C TYR A 76 8.89 -6.47 3.35
N GLU A 77 8.91 -6.17 2.05
CA GLU A 77 7.89 -6.64 1.11
C GLU A 77 8.19 -8.03 0.55
N GLY A 78 9.33 -8.61 0.87
CA GLY A 78 9.72 -9.90 0.28
C GLY A 78 9.92 -9.80 -1.23
N TYR A 79 10.46 -8.69 -1.68
CA TYR A 79 10.75 -8.46 -3.10
C TYR A 79 11.91 -9.33 -3.57
N PRO A 80 11.87 -9.93 -4.74
CA PRO A 80 10.80 -9.89 -5.76
C PRO A 80 9.78 -11.03 -5.67
N SER A 81 9.86 -11.89 -4.65
CA SER A 81 9.09 -13.14 -4.61
C SER A 81 7.64 -12.93 -4.19
N PHE A 82 7.41 -12.22 -3.09
CA PHE A 82 6.06 -12.00 -2.56
C PHE A 82 5.41 -10.80 -3.23
N TYR A 83 6.10 -9.66 -3.24
CA TYR A 83 5.72 -8.47 -3.99
C TYR A 83 6.71 -8.23 -5.10
N TYR A 84 6.25 -7.71 -6.23
CA TYR A 84 7.12 -7.17 -7.26
C TYR A 84 7.00 -5.65 -7.28
N LYS A 85 7.92 -5.00 -7.99
CA LYS A 85 7.99 -3.54 -8.09
C LYS A 85 7.62 -3.10 -9.49
N THR A 86 6.82 -2.05 -9.60
CA THR A 86 6.55 -1.41 -10.86
C THR A 86 6.55 0.10 -10.67
N GLU A 87 6.56 0.85 -11.75
CA GLU A 87 6.55 2.31 -11.71
C GLU A 87 5.26 2.84 -12.29
N MET A 88 4.80 3.93 -11.71
CA MET A 88 3.60 4.64 -12.14
C MET A 88 3.87 6.12 -12.09
N THR A 89 3.18 6.87 -12.95
CA THR A 89 3.21 8.33 -12.90
C THR A 89 1.86 8.82 -12.38
N LEU A 90 1.90 9.73 -11.42
CA LEU A 90 0.69 10.24 -10.79
C LEU A 90 0.88 11.69 -10.37
N ASP A 91 -0.25 12.39 -10.21
CA ASP A 91 -0.25 13.76 -9.72
C ASP A 91 -0.25 13.74 -8.20
N VAL A 92 0.80 14.27 -7.60
CA VAL A 92 1.00 14.27 -6.15
C VAL A 92 0.69 15.66 -5.62
N LYS A 93 -0.25 15.71 -4.67
CA LYS A 93 -0.56 16.95 -3.96
C LYS A 93 0.44 17.11 -2.82
N GLY A 94 1.27 18.14 -2.89
CA GLY A 94 2.31 18.37 -1.89
C GLY A 94 1.72 18.55 -0.50
N ILE A 95 2.32 17.88 0.49
CA ILE A 95 1.84 17.91 1.87
C ILE A 95 1.99 19.30 2.48
N ARG A 96 2.99 20.08 2.02
CA ARG A 96 3.27 21.41 2.56
C ARG A 96 2.67 22.54 1.72
N THR A 97 2.67 22.37 0.39
CA THR A 97 2.31 23.44 -0.54
C THR A 97 0.90 23.31 -1.09
N GLY A 98 0.32 22.10 -1.07
CA GLY A 98 -0.94 21.83 -1.73
C GLY A 98 -0.88 21.85 -3.25
N LYS A 99 0.30 22.04 -3.83
CA LYS A 99 0.47 22.09 -5.28
C LYS A 99 0.52 20.69 -5.86
N LEU A 100 -0.06 20.53 -7.04
CA LEU A 100 0.01 19.28 -7.77
C LEU A 100 1.29 19.22 -8.59
N ARG A 101 2.00 18.10 -8.47
CA ARG A 101 3.19 17.83 -9.26
C ARG A 101 3.14 16.43 -9.82
N HIS A 102 3.49 16.34 -11.08
CA HIS A 102 3.57 15.05 -11.78
C HIS A 102 4.84 14.33 -11.33
N ARG A 103 4.67 13.11 -10.79
CA ARG A 103 5.80 12.33 -10.25
C ARG A 103 5.77 10.91 -10.76
N ARG A 104 6.95 10.40 -11.09
CA ARG A 104 7.14 8.99 -11.35
C ARG A 104 7.60 8.32 -10.07
N ALA A 105 6.90 7.27 -9.65
CA ALA A 105 7.14 6.63 -8.37
C ALA A 105 7.03 5.12 -8.51
N PHE A 106 7.71 4.37 -7.64
CA PHE A 106 7.59 2.93 -7.64
C PHE A 106 6.60 2.48 -6.58
N VAL A 107 6.02 1.31 -6.81
CA VAL A 107 5.02 0.72 -5.94
C VAL A 107 5.23 -0.78 -5.88
N TYR A 108 5.00 -1.38 -4.72
CA TYR A 108 5.02 -2.83 -4.57
C TYR A 108 3.62 -3.38 -4.78
N ILE A 109 3.53 -4.42 -5.58
CA ILE A 109 2.26 -5.11 -5.86
C ILE A 109 2.47 -6.59 -5.57
N MET A 110 1.59 -7.16 -4.76
CA MET A 110 1.66 -8.59 -4.44
C MET A 110 1.41 -9.40 -5.72
N ARG A 111 2.12 -10.51 -5.88
CA ARG A 111 1.91 -11.42 -7.00
C ARG A 111 0.43 -11.78 -7.07
N GLU A 112 -0.20 -11.58 -8.21
CA GLU A 112 -1.65 -11.63 -8.36
C GLU A 112 -2.23 -13.02 -8.10
N GLU A 113 -1.44 -14.06 -8.24
CA GLU A 113 -1.91 -15.45 -8.00
C GLU A 113 -2.11 -15.77 -6.52
N ARG A 114 -1.67 -14.89 -5.60
CA ARG A 114 -1.90 -15.10 -4.17
C ARG A 114 -3.40 -15.08 -3.87
N PRO A 115 -3.87 -15.93 -2.94
CA PRO A 115 -5.30 -16.00 -2.65
C PRO A 115 -5.78 -14.81 -1.83
N TYR A 116 -7.07 -14.51 -1.96
CA TYR A 116 -7.74 -13.58 -1.06
C TYR A 116 -7.70 -14.10 0.36
N GLY A 117 -7.65 -13.20 1.32
CA GLY A 117 -7.63 -13.57 2.72
C GLY A 117 -8.09 -12.45 3.62
N ILE A 118 -8.01 -12.72 4.92
CA ILE A 118 -8.40 -11.77 5.95
C ILE A 118 -7.14 -11.36 6.71
N PRO A 119 -6.91 -10.06 6.91
CA PRO A 119 -5.74 -9.60 7.68
C PRO A 119 -5.91 -9.91 9.16
N THR A 120 -4.79 -9.93 9.89
CA THR A 120 -4.84 -9.92 11.35
C THR A 120 -5.40 -8.58 11.83
N SER A 121 -5.98 -8.56 13.03
CA SER A 121 -6.49 -7.32 13.59
C SER A 121 -5.37 -6.30 13.83
N SER A 122 -4.16 -6.75 14.19
CA SER A 122 -3.04 -5.83 14.40
C SER A 122 -2.57 -5.20 13.09
N TYR A 123 -2.51 -5.94 11.99
CA TYR A 123 -2.16 -5.37 10.69
C TYR A 123 -3.20 -4.34 10.25
N LEU A 124 -4.48 -4.69 10.40
CA LEU A 124 -5.57 -3.78 10.04
C LEU A 124 -5.53 -2.50 10.86
N SER A 125 -5.21 -2.61 12.15
CA SER A 125 -5.06 -1.46 13.03
C SER A 125 -3.91 -0.55 12.60
N ILE A 126 -2.77 -1.14 12.23
CA ILE A 126 -1.61 -0.38 11.74
C ILE A 126 -1.98 0.41 10.48
N CYS A 127 -2.67 -0.23 9.54
CA CYS A 127 -3.12 0.44 8.32
C CYS A 127 -4.13 1.54 8.64
N GLY A 128 -5.06 1.28 9.57
CA GLY A 128 -6.05 2.26 9.98
C GLY A 128 -5.43 3.52 10.58
N GLN A 129 -4.38 3.37 11.38
CA GLN A 129 -3.65 4.51 11.92
C GLN A 129 -3.07 5.37 10.81
N GLY A 130 -2.49 4.74 9.78
CA GLY A 130 -1.94 5.46 8.63
C GLY A 130 -3.01 6.20 7.85
N TYR A 131 -4.15 5.55 7.61
CA TYR A 131 -5.28 6.17 6.92
C TYR A 131 -5.76 7.42 7.68
N ARG A 132 -5.90 7.31 8.99
CA ARG A 132 -6.35 8.45 9.82
C ARG A 132 -5.33 9.58 9.81
N PHE A 133 -4.04 9.25 9.85
CA PHE A 133 -3.00 10.28 9.81
C PHE A 133 -3.11 11.14 8.54
N PHE A 134 -3.32 10.51 7.40
CA PHE A 134 -3.41 11.21 6.12
C PHE A 134 -4.80 11.75 5.81
N GLY A 135 -5.79 11.49 6.68
CA GLY A 135 -7.16 11.90 6.43
C GLY A 135 -7.87 11.08 5.36
N PHE A 136 -7.40 9.87 5.09
CA PHE A 136 -8.04 8.98 4.13
C PHE A 136 -9.23 8.28 4.76
N PRO A 137 -10.30 8.01 3.98
CA PRO A 137 -11.49 7.35 4.53
C PRO A 137 -11.18 5.90 4.91
N VAL A 138 -11.38 5.58 6.19
CA VAL A 138 -11.16 4.22 6.71
C VAL A 138 -12.11 3.22 6.05
N ASP A 139 -13.22 3.69 5.52
CA ASP A 139 -14.19 2.87 4.78
C ASP A 139 -13.53 2.10 3.62
N LYS A 140 -12.47 2.65 3.03
CA LYS A 140 -11.70 1.96 1.98
C LYS A 140 -11.11 0.65 2.48
N LEU A 141 -10.60 0.65 3.72
CA LEU A 141 -10.05 -0.57 4.33
C LEU A 141 -11.16 -1.58 4.63
N LEU A 142 -12.28 -1.10 5.14
CA LEU A 142 -13.42 -1.97 5.46
C LEU A 142 -14.01 -2.58 4.21
N GLU A 143 -14.10 -1.82 3.14
CA GLU A 143 -14.59 -2.31 1.86
C GLU A 143 -13.63 -3.36 1.27
N ALA A 144 -12.31 -3.10 1.35
CA ALA A 144 -11.33 -4.06 0.89
C ALA A 144 -11.43 -5.37 1.68
N HIS A 145 -11.66 -5.27 2.98
CA HIS A 145 -11.84 -6.43 3.84
C HIS A 145 -13.06 -7.25 3.41
N ARG A 146 -14.21 -6.59 3.27
CA ARG A 146 -15.46 -7.23 2.87
C ARG A 146 -15.33 -7.86 1.49
N TYR A 147 -14.81 -7.11 0.53
CA TYR A 147 -14.64 -7.57 -0.85
C TYR A 147 -13.76 -8.82 -0.90
N SER A 148 -12.65 -8.82 -0.18
CA SER A 148 -11.71 -9.93 -0.17
C SER A 148 -12.30 -11.16 0.52
N ARG A 149 -13.00 -10.95 1.65
CA ARG A 149 -13.65 -12.03 2.38
C ARG A 149 -14.69 -12.74 1.50
N GLU A 150 -15.47 -11.98 0.74
CA GLU A 150 -16.51 -12.54 -0.13
C GLU A 150 -15.92 -13.39 -1.26
N ARG A 151 -14.67 -13.17 -1.59
CA ARG A 151 -13.98 -13.88 -2.68
C ARG A 151 -13.07 -15.00 -2.21
N MET A 152 -12.98 -15.19 -0.90
CA MET A 152 -12.21 -16.34 -0.38
C MET A 152 -12.87 -17.64 -0.80
N LYS A 153 -12.04 -18.56 -1.26
CA LYS A 153 -12.54 -19.88 -1.62
C LYS A 153 -12.90 -20.65 -0.36
N PRO A 154 -13.93 -21.51 -0.43
CA PRO A 154 -14.23 -22.42 0.68
C PRO A 154 -12.97 -23.19 1.05
N HIS A 155 -12.78 -23.40 2.33
CA HIS A 155 -11.63 -24.12 2.83
C HIS A 155 -11.76 -25.59 2.43
N GLU A 156 -10.80 -26.10 1.71
CA GLU A 156 -10.79 -27.51 1.38
C GLU A 156 -10.51 -28.34 2.63
N GLY A 157 -11.16 -29.45 2.79
CA GLY A 157 -10.97 -30.31 3.95
C GLY A 157 -11.73 -29.90 5.20
N ARG A 158 -12.62 -28.96 5.10
CA ARG A 158 -13.54 -28.62 6.18
C ARG A 158 -14.66 -29.61 6.24
#